data_80e54312690c0d0b06fccc78f12b50bf
#
_entry.id   80e54312690c0d0b06fccc78f12b50bf
#
_cell.length_a   1.000
_cell.length_b   1.000
_cell.length_c   1.000
_cell.angle_alpha   90.00
_cell.angle_beta   90.00
_cell.angle_gamma   90.00
#
_symmetry.space_group_name_H-M   'P 1'
#
loop_
_entity.id
_entity.type
_entity.pdbx_description
1 polymer ?
#
loop_
_entity_poly.entity_id
_entity_poly.type
_entity_poly.pdbx_seq_one_letter_code
_entity_poly.pdbx_strand_id
1 'polypeptide(L)'
;MTDFTLNLPDKPLKMKGIFANSPGRILAAGIFLPLFAVGLFLWAAYLGKAAYTDYQIGQDHRVLFNADIDGKCKSHYYLVTQCDTTIRDGGQSWEKSFLFFDFSMGKDFSVVAIASNSDPSQVTLDLAAEEAVNRMIVAVVIAILGIVFLYLTGQALFVSLPRIRALLRGLNGRDAYPWRLTTVDAVVKGESLTHFFADINGTECKITINLGKKMEPWLLDVSGDTARLLAFAPADGGAAVPFDRKLKTIGGLSKSERQALIAELERMTGN
;
A
#
# COMPACT_ATOMS: atom_id res chain seq x y z
N MET A 1 26.41 -26.91 11.77
CA MET A 1 26.60 -25.59 11.13
C MET A 1 27.91 -25.65 10.37
N THR A 2 27.89 -25.65 9.06
CA THR A 2 29.08 -25.56 8.23
C THR A 2 29.53 -24.11 8.20
N ASP A 3 30.56 -23.76 8.93
CA ASP A 3 31.20 -22.45 8.84
C ASP A 3 31.97 -22.40 7.52
N PHE A 4 31.41 -21.62 6.59
CA PHE A 4 32.08 -21.32 5.33
C PHE A 4 33.02 -20.13 5.54
N THR A 5 34.32 -20.34 5.36
CA THR A 5 35.29 -19.25 5.34
C THR A 5 35.34 -18.61 3.98
N LEU A 6 34.82 -17.40 3.87
CA LEU A 6 34.83 -16.59 2.63
C LEU A 6 35.83 -15.44 2.77
N ASN A 7 36.71 -15.28 1.79
CA ASN A 7 37.69 -14.18 1.76
C ASN A 7 37.02 -12.86 1.37
N LEU A 8 36.53 -12.15 2.37
CA LEU A 8 35.98 -10.81 2.15
C LEU A 8 37.12 -9.77 1.96
N PRO A 9 36.91 -8.71 1.16
CA PRO A 9 37.86 -7.62 1.02
C PRO A 9 38.13 -6.95 2.37
N ASP A 10 39.39 -6.54 2.62
CA ASP A 10 39.79 -5.85 3.85
C ASP A 10 39.35 -4.37 3.85
N LYS A 11 38.05 -4.16 3.76
CA LYS A 11 37.40 -2.85 3.81
C LYS A 11 35.93 -2.99 4.27
N PRO A 12 35.38 -2.02 4.99
CA PRO A 12 34.01 -2.10 5.48
C PRO A 12 33.00 -2.13 4.32
N LEU A 13 32.24 -3.21 4.26
CA LEU A 13 31.12 -3.38 3.33
C LEU A 13 29.82 -2.91 3.97
N LYS A 14 28.82 -2.59 3.15
CA LYS A 14 27.49 -2.19 3.63
C LYS A 14 26.41 -3.13 3.11
N MET A 15 25.72 -3.79 4.02
CA MET A 15 24.57 -4.62 3.68
C MET A 15 23.33 -3.75 3.49
N LYS A 16 22.62 -3.94 2.38
CA LYS A 16 21.30 -3.33 2.09
C LYS A 16 20.17 -4.34 2.27
N GLY A 17 20.46 -5.63 2.14
CA GLY A 17 19.51 -6.75 2.27
C GLY A 17 18.48 -6.82 1.13
N ILE A 18 17.80 -7.97 1.05
CA ILE A 18 16.74 -8.25 0.06
C ILE A 18 15.34 -8.05 0.68
N PHE A 19 15.11 -6.95 1.37
CA PHE A 19 13.83 -6.68 2.03
C PHE A 19 12.75 -6.29 1.03
N ALA A 20 11.51 -6.74 1.25
CA ALA A 20 10.35 -6.36 0.45
C ALA A 20 10.19 -4.84 0.39
N ASN A 21 10.42 -4.20 1.52
CA ASN A 21 10.37 -2.76 1.67
C ASN A 21 11.71 -2.25 2.16
N SER A 22 12.47 -1.56 1.30
CA SER A 22 13.66 -0.84 1.76
C SER A 22 13.28 0.29 2.73
N PRO A 23 14.16 0.66 3.69
CA PRO A 23 13.86 1.75 4.63
C PRO A 23 13.42 3.06 3.95
N GLY A 24 14.01 3.39 2.79
CA GLY A 24 13.62 4.58 2.02
C GLY A 24 12.20 4.49 1.44
N ARG A 25 11.80 3.32 0.95
CA ARG A 25 10.42 3.11 0.45
C ARG A 25 9.39 3.18 1.57
N ILE A 26 9.71 2.61 2.75
CA ILE A 26 8.82 2.69 3.91
C ILE A 26 8.65 4.14 4.36
N LEU A 27 9.73 4.93 4.38
CA LEU A 27 9.66 6.35 4.73
C LEU A 27 8.84 7.15 3.70
N ALA A 28 9.07 6.92 2.40
CA ALA A 28 8.26 7.56 1.36
C ALA A 28 6.78 7.19 1.48
N ALA A 29 6.45 5.91 1.63
CA ALA A 29 5.10 5.45 1.86
C ALA A 29 4.50 6.05 3.15
N GLY A 30 5.31 6.21 4.20
CA GLY A 30 4.93 6.83 5.47
C GLY A 30 4.54 8.30 5.36
N ILE A 31 4.91 8.99 4.28
CA ILE A 31 4.48 10.38 3.98
C ILE A 31 3.26 10.35 3.05
N PHE A 32 3.36 9.62 1.94
CA PHE A 32 2.33 9.66 0.89
C PHE A 32 1.01 8.99 1.29
N LEU A 33 1.07 7.84 1.98
CA LEU A 33 -0.15 7.12 2.34
C LEU A 33 -1.03 7.85 3.36
N PRO A 34 -0.51 8.51 4.43
CA PRO A 34 -1.34 9.34 5.30
C PRO A 34 -1.94 10.54 4.59
N LEU A 35 -1.19 11.21 3.70
CA LEU A 35 -1.75 12.31 2.90
C LEU A 35 -2.88 11.84 1.99
N PHE A 36 -2.71 10.68 1.37
CA PHE A 36 -3.75 10.06 0.56
C PHE A 36 -4.97 9.69 1.41
N ALA A 37 -4.76 9.12 2.61
CA ALA A 37 -5.84 8.80 3.54
C ALA A 37 -6.61 10.04 3.97
N VAL A 38 -5.93 11.16 4.25
CA VAL A 38 -6.60 12.46 4.53
C VAL A 38 -7.45 12.90 3.35
N GLY A 39 -6.95 12.78 2.12
CA GLY A 39 -7.72 13.05 0.91
C GLY A 39 -8.99 12.21 0.82
N LEU A 40 -8.90 10.91 1.13
CA LEU A 40 -10.06 10.00 1.17
C LEU A 40 -11.08 10.44 2.24
N PHE A 41 -10.64 10.84 3.43
CA PHE A 41 -11.56 11.31 4.48
C PHE A 41 -12.27 12.61 4.10
N LEU A 42 -11.55 13.57 3.52
CA LEU A 42 -12.15 14.81 3.03
C LEU A 42 -13.18 14.54 1.93
N TRP A 43 -12.87 13.64 1.03
CA TRP A 43 -13.78 13.23 -0.03
C TRP A 43 -15.00 12.48 0.52
N ALA A 44 -14.80 11.53 1.44
CA ALA A 44 -15.89 10.82 2.11
C ALA A 44 -16.81 11.78 2.88
N ALA A 45 -16.24 12.76 3.59
CA ALA A 45 -17.01 13.77 4.31
C ALA A 45 -17.84 14.66 3.35
N TYR A 46 -17.25 15.06 2.22
CA TYR A 46 -17.95 15.84 1.19
C TYR A 46 -19.13 15.05 0.60
N LEU A 47 -18.90 13.80 0.16
CA LEU A 47 -19.95 12.94 -0.39
C LEU A 47 -21.03 12.62 0.65
N GLY A 48 -20.63 12.29 1.87
CA GLY A 48 -21.54 11.95 2.96
C GLY A 48 -22.42 13.12 3.35
N LYS A 49 -21.87 14.34 3.44
CA LYS A 49 -22.64 15.55 3.74
C LYS A 49 -23.66 15.83 2.64
N ALA A 50 -23.25 15.77 1.37
CA ALA A 50 -24.15 16.00 0.25
C ALA A 50 -25.30 14.96 0.23
N ALA A 51 -24.97 13.67 0.34
CA ALA A 51 -25.96 12.60 0.38
C ALA A 51 -26.89 12.71 1.59
N TYR A 52 -26.39 13.08 2.77
CA TYR A 52 -27.21 13.27 3.95
C TYR A 52 -28.19 14.43 3.80
N THR A 53 -27.76 15.53 3.18
CA THR A 53 -28.67 16.67 2.87
C THR A 53 -29.77 16.22 1.90
N ASP A 54 -29.40 15.51 0.83
CA ASP A 54 -30.39 15.00 -0.15
C ASP A 54 -31.37 14.01 0.53
N TYR A 55 -30.89 13.16 1.45
CA TYR A 55 -31.73 12.27 2.25
C TYR A 55 -32.73 13.04 3.12
N GLN A 56 -32.28 14.10 3.80
CA GLN A 56 -33.17 14.92 4.64
C GLN A 56 -34.26 15.62 3.81
N ILE A 57 -33.90 16.16 2.64
CA ILE A 57 -34.86 16.74 1.71
C ILE A 57 -35.88 15.69 1.27
N GLY A 58 -35.40 14.47 0.94
CA GLY A 58 -36.29 13.38 0.52
C GLY A 58 -37.33 12.95 1.55
N GLN A 59 -37.07 13.14 2.85
CA GLN A 59 -38.01 12.74 3.93
C GLN A 59 -39.22 13.69 4.04
N ASP A 60 -39.02 14.99 3.79
CA ASP A 60 -40.08 16.00 3.90
C ASP A 60 -39.90 17.05 2.79
N HIS A 61 -40.49 16.82 1.63
CA HIS A 61 -40.29 17.63 0.44
C HIS A 61 -41.57 18.01 -0.27
N ARG A 62 -41.47 19.03 -1.09
CA ARG A 62 -42.47 19.41 -2.09
C ARG A 62 -41.89 19.34 -3.48
N VAL A 63 -42.69 18.94 -4.43
CA VAL A 63 -42.31 18.89 -5.84
C VAL A 63 -42.35 20.30 -6.46
N LEU A 64 -41.33 20.65 -7.22
CA LEU A 64 -41.23 21.88 -7.97
C LEU A 64 -41.72 21.64 -9.41
N PHE A 65 -43.01 21.70 -9.64
CA PHE A 65 -43.62 21.35 -10.96
C PHE A 65 -43.19 22.25 -12.11
N ASN A 66 -42.80 23.51 -11.82
CA ASN A 66 -42.42 24.48 -12.85
C ASN A 66 -40.88 24.65 -12.95
N ALA A 67 -40.12 23.81 -12.26
CA ALA A 67 -38.66 23.88 -12.33
C ALA A 67 -38.14 23.44 -13.71
N ASP A 68 -37.30 24.27 -14.31
CA ASP A 68 -36.53 23.94 -15.49
C ASP A 68 -35.22 23.26 -15.04
N ILE A 69 -34.98 22.06 -15.53
CA ILE A 69 -33.81 21.24 -15.17
C ILE A 69 -32.94 21.07 -16.40
N ASP A 70 -31.76 21.67 -16.40
CA ASP A 70 -30.75 21.47 -17.43
C ASP A 70 -29.56 20.75 -16.81
N GLY A 71 -29.11 19.65 -17.41
CA GLY A 71 -28.03 18.87 -16.86
C GLY A 71 -27.33 17.96 -17.87
N LYS A 72 -26.09 17.60 -17.54
CA LYS A 72 -25.32 16.66 -18.34
C LYS A 72 -24.73 15.61 -17.42
N CYS A 73 -25.00 14.34 -17.76
CA CYS A 73 -24.44 13.19 -17.05
C CYS A 73 -23.34 12.54 -17.88
N LYS A 74 -22.24 12.14 -17.20
CA LYS A 74 -21.14 11.37 -17.78
C LYS A 74 -20.94 10.10 -16.96
N SER A 75 -21.08 8.95 -17.59
CA SER A 75 -20.80 7.67 -16.95
C SER A 75 -19.34 7.27 -17.16
N HIS A 76 -18.67 6.88 -16.08
CA HIS A 76 -17.31 6.38 -16.06
C HIS A 76 -17.30 4.89 -15.71
N TYR A 77 -16.79 4.06 -16.62
CA TYR A 77 -16.62 2.61 -16.43
C TYR A 77 -17.89 1.85 -16.03
N TYR A 78 -19.08 2.35 -16.38
CA TYR A 78 -20.40 1.78 -15.99
C TYR A 78 -20.62 1.65 -14.47
N LEU A 79 -19.78 2.27 -13.65
CA LEU A 79 -19.80 2.16 -12.18
C LEU A 79 -20.19 3.48 -11.51
N VAL A 80 -19.80 4.58 -12.12
CA VAL A 80 -19.94 5.91 -11.54
C VAL A 80 -20.51 6.84 -12.59
N THR A 81 -21.63 7.47 -12.28
CA THR A 81 -22.24 8.50 -13.12
C THR A 81 -22.18 9.84 -12.40
N GLN A 82 -21.48 10.79 -12.99
CA GLN A 82 -21.44 12.18 -12.55
C GLN A 82 -22.46 12.97 -13.35
N CYS A 83 -23.36 13.67 -12.67
CA CYS A 83 -24.34 14.56 -13.26
C CYS A 83 -24.15 15.97 -12.72
N ASP A 84 -23.87 16.90 -13.61
CA ASP A 84 -23.84 18.34 -13.30
C ASP A 84 -25.16 18.95 -13.78
N THR A 85 -25.94 19.51 -12.87
CA THR A 85 -27.30 19.97 -13.08
C THR A 85 -27.52 21.40 -12.62
N THR A 86 -28.26 22.16 -13.39
CA THR A 86 -28.78 23.48 -13.03
C THR A 86 -30.29 23.39 -12.90
N ILE A 87 -30.82 23.68 -11.73
CA ILE A 87 -32.26 23.70 -11.44
C ILE A 87 -32.70 25.17 -11.36
N ARG A 88 -33.72 25.57 -12.09
CA ARG A 88 -34.26 26.94 -12.11
C ARG A 88 -35.72 26.91 -11.73
N ASP A 89 -36.14 27.71 -10.76
CA ASP A 89 -37.53 27.89 -10.37
C ASP A 89 -37.77 29.28 -9.80
N GLY A 90 -38.83 29.98 -10.23
CA GLY A 90 -39.23 31.27 -9.69
C GLY A 90 -38.17 32.38 -9.76
N GLY A 91 -37.23 32.34 -10.71
CA GLY A 91 -36.11 33.27 -10.85
C GLY A 91 -34.89 32.94 -9.98
N GLN A 92 -34.93 31.87 -9.23
CA GLN A 92 -33.76 31.31 -8.52
C GLN A 92 -33.10 30.22 -9.34
N SER A 93 -31.78 30.04 -9.15
CA SER A 93 -31.01 29.02 -9.82
C SER A 93 -30.06 28.30 -8.84
N TRP A 94 -30.03 26.97 -8.88
CA TRP A 94 -29.19 26.13 -8.07
C TRP A 94 -28.33 25.26 -8.97
N GLU A 95 -27.01 25.34 -8.80
CA GLU A 95 -26.07 24.44 -9.46
C GLU A 95 -25.73 23.30 -8.51
N LYS A 96 -25.89 22.06 -8.95
CA LYS A 96 -25.66 20.84 -8.19
C LYS A 96 -24.87 19.85 -9.02
N SER A 97 -23.90 19.19 -8.38
CA SER A 97 -23.19 18.06 -8.95
C SER A 97 -23.49 16.82 -8.11
N PHE A 98 -23.98 15.78 -8.78
CA PHE A 98 -24.34 14.51 -8.17
C PHE A 98 -23.38 13.42 -8.64
N LEU A 99 -23.00 12.55 -7.74
CA LEU A 99 -22.22 11.35 -8.04
C LEU A 99 -23.06 10.13 -7.66
N PHE A 100 -23.43 9.35 -8.66
CA PHE A 100 -24.22 8.14 -8.50
C PHE A 100 -23.34 6.91 -8.71
N PHE A 101 -23.58 5.90 -7.89
CA PHE A 101 -22.87 4.60 -7.93
C PHE A 101 -23.90 3.53 -8.25
N ASP A 102 -24.24 3.38 -9.52
CA ASP A 102 -25.23 2.40 -9.95
C ASP A 102 -24.76 1.70 -11.22
N PHE A 103 -24.95 0.38 -11.23
CA PHE A 103 -24.68 -0.49 -12.37
C PHE A 103 -25.80 -0.49 -13.42
N SER A 104 -26.92 0.11 -13.12
CA SER A 104 -28.15 0.06 -13.94
C SER A 104 -28.48 1.33 -14.71
N MET A 105 -27.69 2.41 -14.57
CA MET A 105 -27.94 3.70 -15.23
C MET A 105 -27.66 3.68 -16.75
N GLY A 106 -28.33 2.79 -17.45
CA GLY A 106 -28.38 2.80 -18.91
C GLY A 106 -29.76 3.07 -19.46
N LYS A 107 -30.75 3.42 -18.61
CA LYS A 107 -32.15 3.66 -18.98
C LYS A 107 -32.45 5.17 -18.94
N ASP A 108 -33.28 5.63 -19.86
CA ASP A 108 -33.88 6.96 -19.79
C ASP A 108 -34.63 7.09 -18.46
N PHE A 109 -34.23 8.01 -17.61
CA PHE A 109 -34.87 8.31 -16.34
C PHE A 109 -35.41 9.73 -16.38
N SER A 110 -36.62 9.91 -15.88
CA SER A 110 -37.20 11.24 -15.65
C SER A 110 -36.75 11.70 -14.26
N VAL A 111 -36.25 12.91 -14.16
CA VAL A 111 -35.88 13.53 -12.88
C VAL A 111 -36.83 14.69 -12.59
N VAL A 112 -37.17 14.84 -11.32
CA VAL A 112 -38.03 15.90 -10.83
C VAL A 112 -37.26 16.70 -9.76
N ALA A 113 -37.37 18.02 -9.80
CA ALA A 113 -36.81 18.87 -8.76
C ALA A 113 -37.71 18.85 -7.53
N ILE A 114 -37.08 18.65 -6.36
CA ILE A 114 -37.74 18.69 -5.05
C ILE A 114 -37.08 19.71 -4.13
N ALA A 115 -37.86 20.37 -3.30
CA ALA A 115 -37.38 21.32 -2.32
C ALA A 115 -37.80 20.87 -0.90
N SER A 116 -36.98 21.14 0.09
CA SER A 116 -37.35 20.88 1.48
C SER A 116 -38.53 21.76 1.90
N ASN A 117 -39.46 21.18 2.65
CA ASN A 117 -40.57 21.96 3.25
C ASN A 117 -40.06 22.87 4.39
N SER A 118 -39.05 22.42 5.13
CA SER A 118 -38.46 23.14 6.25
C SER A 118 -37.53 24.29 5.82
N ASP A 119 -36.82 24.10 4.68
CA ASP A 119 -35.88 25.09 4.12
C ASP A 119 -36.02 25.13 2.60
N PRO A 120 -36.90 26.02 2.04
CA PRO A 120 -37.15 26.13 0.61
C PRO A 120 -35.92 26.46 -0.25
N SER A 121 -34.82 26.94 0.37
CA SER A 121 -33.57 27.20 -0.34
C SER A 121 -32.80 25.93 -0.66
N GLN A 122 -33.11 24.83 0.03
CA GLN A 122 -32.50 23.53 -0.23
C GLN A 122 -33.32 22.76 -1.27
N VAL A 123 -32.74 22.66 -2.46
CA VAL A 123 -33.32 21.99 -3.61
C VAL A 123 -32.44 20.85 -4.03
N THR A 124 -33.03 19.73 -4.45
CA THR A 124 -32.31 18.58 -5.02
C THR A 124 -33.15 17.87 -6.08
N LEU A 125 -32.66 16.77 -6.63
CA LEU A 125 -33.43 15.89 -7.50
C LEU A 125 -34.03 14.74 -6.70
N ASP A 126 -35.23 14.28 -7.08
CA ASP A 126 -35.85 13.09 -6.52
C ASP A 126 -34.91 11.86 -6.58
N LEU A 127 -34.31 11.63 -7.74
CA LEU A 127 -33.29 10.58 -7.92
C LEU A 127 -32.13 10.68 -6.93
N ALA A 128 -31.67 11.92 -6.63
CA ALA A 128 -30.57 12.12 -5.69
C ALA A 128 -30.98 11.81 -4.23
N ALA A 129 -32.24 12.05 -3.89
CA ALA A 129 -32.81 11.70 -2.60
C ALA A 129 -33.05 10.19 -2.47
N GLU A 130 -33.54 9.51 -3.52
CA GLU A 130 -33.71 8.06 -3.55
C GLU A 130 -32.37 7.32 -3.41
N GLU A 131 -31.33 7.77 -4.11
CA GLU A 131 -29.99 7.19 -4.08
C GLU A 131 -29.12 7.69 -2.91
N ALA A 132 -29.65 8.51 -2.02
CA ALA A 132 -28.89 9.12 -0.92
C ALA A 132 -28.28 8.06 0.01
N VAL A 133 -29.02 7.00 0.33
CA VAL A 133 -28.53 5.91 1.20
C VAL A 133 -27.36 5.18 0.54
N ASN A 134 -27.46 4.86 -0.75
CA ASN A 134 -26.38 4.21 -1.51
C ASN A 134 -25.12 5.09 -1.53
N ARG A 135 -25.28 6.39 -1.76
CA ARG A 135 -24.19 7.39 -1.74
C ARG A 135 -23.54 7.52 -0.35
N MET A 136 -24.32 7.44 0.74
CA MET A 136 -23.80 7.40 2.11
C MET A 136 -23.00 6.13 2.37
N ILE A 137 -23.46 4.96 1.92
CA ILE A 137 -22.73 3.69 2.03
C ILE A 137 -21.37 3.81 1.34
N VAL A 138 -21.32 4.36 0.14
CA VAL A 138 -20.06 4.56 -0.59
C VAL A 138 -19.12 5.50 0.19
N ALA A 139 -19.64 6.59 0.77
CA ALA A 139 -18.83 7.48 1.62
C ALA A 139 -18.21 6.74 2.81
N VAL A 140 -18.99 5.85 3.47
CA VAL A 140 -18.50 5.01 4.56
C VAL A 140 -17.41 4.05 4.08
N VAL A 141 -17.59 3.40 2.93
CA VAL A 141 -16.58 2.50 2.35
C VAL A 141 -15.27 3.25 2.06
N ILE A 142 -15.34 4.46 1.49
CA ILE A 142 -14.16 5.30 1.25
C ILE A 142 -13.47 5.67 2.57
N ALA A 143 -14.21 5.98 3.62
CA ALA A 143 -13.65 6.27 4.94
C ALA A 143 -12.96 5.04 5.55
N ILE A 144 -13.54 3.85 5.43
CA ILE A 144 -12.93 2.59 5.87
C ILE A 144 -11.61 2.34 5.13
N LEU A 145 -11.57 2.56 3.81
CA LEU A 145 -10.33 2.46 3.04
C LEU A 145 -9.25 3.42 3.58
N GLY A 146 -9.62 4.65 3.92
CA GLY A 146 -8.72 5.60 4.58
C GLY A 146 -8.14 5.05 5.89
N ILE A 147 -8.97 4.43 6.74
CA ILE A 147 -8.52 3.78 8.00
C ILE A 147 -7.55 2.64 7.71
N VAL A 148 -7.85 1.79 6.73
CA VAL A 148 -6.97 0.67 6.32
C VAL A 148 -5.60 1.20 5.88
N PHE A 149 -5.54 2.26 5.06
CA PHE A 149 -4.27 2.86 4.65
C PHE A 149 -3.48 3.42 5.84
N LEU A 150 -4.12 4.08 6.80
CA LEU A 150 -3.45 4.54 8.03
C LEU A 150 -2.92 3.38 8.86
N TYR A 151 -3.69 2.31 9.02
CA TYR A 151 -3.27 1.11 9.74
C TYR A 151 -2.04 0.44 9.09
N LEU A 152 -2.07 0.24 7.76
CA LEU A 152 -0.94 -0.34 7.02
C LEU A 152 0.31 0.53 7.11
N THR A 153 0.14 1.85 7.09
CA THR A 153 1.25 2.81 7.27
C THR A 153 1.82 2.70 8.68
N GLY A 154 0.97 2.64 9.70
CA GLY A 154 1.39 2.44 11.09
C GLY A 154 2.20 1.16 11.25
N GLN A 155 1.73 0.03 10.73
CA GLN A 155 2.45 -1.25 10.72
C GLN A 155 3.82 -1.14 10.02
N ALA A 156 3.89 -0.45 8.89
CA ALA A 156 5.15 -0.28 8.16
C ALA A 156 6.15 0.59 8.94
N LEU A 157 5.72 1.71 9.51
CA LEU A 157 6.59 2.67 10.19
C LEU A 157 7.00 2.21 11.59
N PHE A 158 6.07 1.70 12.39
CA PHE A 158 6.30 1.40 13.80
C PHE A 158 6.74 -0.05 14.07
N VAL A 159 6.46 -0.98 13.14
CA VAL A 159 6.84 -2.37 13.30
C VAL A 159 7.95 -2.78 12.33
N SER A 160 7.72 -2.61 11.01
CA SER A 160 8.64 -3.12 10.00
C SER A 160 9.94 -2.31 9.91
N LEU A 161 9.85 -0.99 9.92
CA LEU A 161 11.01 -0.11 9.77
C LEU A 161 12.02 -0.24 10.92
N PRO A 162 11.63 -0.26 12.22
CA PRO A 162 12.57 -0.48 13.32
C PRO A 162 13.28 -1.83 13.23
N ARG A 163 12.56 -2.91 12.88
CA ARG A 163 13.13 -4.26 12.73
C ARG A 163 14.20 -4.29 11.63
N ILE A 164 13.88 -3.78 10.44
CA ILE A 164 14.85 -3.73 9.34
C ILE A 164 16.07 -2.85 9.70
N ARG A 165 15.84 -1.73 10.38
CA ARG A 165 16.94 -0.87 10.84
C ARG A 165 17.80 -1.55 11.88
N ALA A 166 17.24 -2.31 12.80
CA ALA A 166 18.00 -3.06 13.81
C ALA A 166 18.89 -4.10 13.14
N LEU A 167 18.35 -4.89 12.19
CA LEU A 167 19.13 -5.86 11.41
C LEU A 167 20.30 -5.21 10.66
N LEU A 168 20.00 -4.10 9.94
CA LEU A 168 21.02 -3.41 9.16
C LEU A 168 22.09 -2.74 10.04
N ARG A 169 21.73 -2.25 11.23
CA ARG A 169 22.72 -1.72 12.19
C ARG A 169 23.63 -2.81 12.73
N GLY A 170 23.08 -3.99 13.05
CA GLY A 170 23.86 -5.13 13.49
C GLY A 170 24.94 -5.50 12.49
N LEU A 171 24.60 -5.56 11.18
CA LEU A 171 25.56 -5.91 10.12
C LEU A 171 26.48 -4.77 9.70
N ASN A 172 26.01 -3.53 9.73
CA ASN A 172 26.79 -2.36 9.27
C ASN A 172 27.54 -1.65 10.40
N GLY A 173 27.56 -2.22 11.62
CA GLY A 173 28.37 -1.74 12.73
C GLY A 173 29.87 -1.88 12.48
N ARG A 174 30.70 -1.10 13.18
CA ARG A 174 32.15 -1.19 13.02
C ARG A 174 32.72 -2.55 13.43
N ASP A 175 32.15 -3.16 14.46
CA ASP A 175 32.60 -4.43 15.05
C ASP A 175 31.94 -5.66 14.37
N ALA A 176 31.01 -5.42 13.45
CA ALA A 176 30.32 -6.48 12.71
C ALA A 176 31.14 -7.08 11.55
N TYR A 177 32.19 -6.39 11.13
CA TYR A 177 33.03 -6.79 9.99
C TYR A 177 34.39 -7.36 10.48
N PRO A 178 34.95 -8.41 9.83
CA PRO A 178 34.45 -9.12 8.66
C PRO A 178 33.21 -9.97 8.95
N TRP A 179 32.26 -9.98 8.02
CA TRP A 179 31.05 -10.80 8.15
C TRP A 179 31.38 -12.30 8.02
N ARG A 180 30.63 -13.13 8.73
CA ARG A 180 30.66 -14.57 8.53
C ARG A 180 29.56 -15.02 7.60
N LEU A 181 29.84 -15.98 6.73
CA LEU A 181 28.84 -16.62 5.89
C LEU A 181 28.08 -17.67 6.71
N THR A 182 26.76 -17.65 6.60
CA THR A 182 25.85 -18.57 7.30
C THR A 182 24.62 -18.85 6.45
N THR A 183 23.69 -19.61 6.98
CA THR A 183 22.42 -19.90 6.32
C THR A 183 21.25 -19.42 7.16
N VAL A 184 20.16 -19.06 6.49
CA VAL A 184 18.87 -18.76 7.12
C VAL A 184 17.76 -19.54 6.41
N ASP A 185 16.78 -19.97 7.22
CA ASP A 185 15.60 -20.63 6.70
C ASP A 185 14.56 -19.58 6.27
N ALA A 186 13.97 -19.80 5.11
CA ALA A 186 12.95 -18.94 4.54
C ALA A 186 11.72 -19.78 4.18
N VAL A 187 10.54 -19.17 4.20
CA VAL A 187 9.29 -19.82 3.82
C VAL A 187 8.99 -19.58 2.36
N VAL A 188 8.66 -20.65 1.66
CA VAL A 188 8.20 -20.66 0.27
C VAL A 188 6.69 -20.75 0.28
N LYS A 189 6.02 -19.93 -0.54
CA LYS A 189 4.58 -20.05 -0.78
C LYS A 189 4.35 -20.08 -2.29
N GLY A 190 3.95 -21.24 -2.78
CA GLY A 190 3.96 -21.52 -4.21
C GLY A 190 5.39 -21.49 -4.74
N GLU A 191 5.64 -20.74 -5.82
CA GLU A 191 6.98 -20.58 -6.41
C GLU A 191 7.77 -19.38 -5.85
N SER A 192 7.25 -18.71 -4.79
CA SER A 192 7.83 -17.48 -4.29
C SER A 192 8.30 -17.59 -2.85
N LEU A 193 9.54 -17.16 -2.60
CA LEU A 193 10.04 -16.93 -1.25
C LEU A 193 9.31 -15.72 -0.65
N THR A 194 8.74 -15.87 0.54
CA THR A 194 7.91 -14.83 1.14
C THR A 194 8.60 -14.12 2.30
N HIS A 195 9.27 -14.86 3.16
CA HIS A 195 9.93 -14.28 4.33
C HIS A 195 10.98 -15.23 4.89
N PHE A 196 11.91 -14.69 5.68
CA PHE A 196 12.85 -15.43 6.51
C PHE A 196 12.68 -15.03 7.98
N PHE A 197 13.23 -15.84 8.87
CA PHE A 197 13.23 -15.58 10.30
C PHE A 197 14.61 -15.06 10.72
N ALA A 198 14.61 -14.02 11.55
CA ALA A 198 15.82 -13.43 12.10
C ALA A 198 15.64 -13.18 13.59
N ASP A 199 16.63 -13.54 14.39
CA ASP A 199 16.66 -13.16 15.79
C ASP A 199 17.12 -11.70 15.91
N ILE A 200 16.26 -10.87 16.49
CA ILE A 200 16.56 -9.48 16.79
C ILE A 200 16.43 -9.27 18.29
N ASN A 201 17.57 -9.15 18.98
CA ASN A 201 17.63 -8.98 20.44
C ASN A 201 16.91 -10.10 21.21
N GLY A 202 17.12 -11.37 20.84
CA GLY A 202 16.49 -12.51 21.48
C GLY A 202 15.02 -12.75 21.08
N THR A 203 14.53 -12.04 20.10
CA THR A 203 13.17 -12.23 19.57
C THR A 203 13.24 -12.66 18.11
N GLU A 204 12.64 -13.81 17.80
CA GLU A 204 12.51 -14.27 16.43
C GLU A 204 11.51 -13.38 15.67
N CYS A 205 11.99 -12.72 14.65
CA CYS A 205 11.21 -11.78 13.83
C CYS A 205 11.05 -12.30 12.40
N LYS A 206 9.81 -12.27 11.92
CA LYS A 206 9.47 -12.55 10.53
C LYS A 206 9.78 -11.35 9.65
N ILE A 207 10.66 -11.51 8.67
CA ILE A 207 11.09 -10.47 7.74
C ILE A 207 10.68 -10.84 6.32
N THR A 208 9.89 -10.00 5.68
CA THR A 208 9.42 -10.23 4.31
C THR A 208 10.51 -9.95 3.28
N ILE A 209 10.70 -10.86 2.34
CA ILE A 209 11.69 -10.79 1.25
C ILE A 209 11.03 -10.17 0.01
N ASN A 210 11.77 -9.36 -0.73
CA ASN A 210 11.37 -8.89 -2.05
C ASN A 210 12.12 -9.66 -3.14
N LEU A 211 11.40 -10.53 -3.81
CA LEU A 211 11.87 -11.24 -5.01
C LEU A 211 11.46 -10.48 -6.28
N GLY A 212 11.88 -9.24 -6.42
CA GLY A 212 11.78 -8.58 -7.71
C GLY A 212 12.68 -9.30 -8.75
N LYS A 213 12.30 -9.31 -10.04
CA LYS A 213 13.01 -9.93 -11.19
C LYS A 213 14.53 -9.66 -11.28
N LYS A 214 15.09 -8.82 -10.39
CA LYS A 214 16.50 -8.41 -10.34
C LYS A 214 17.22 -8.79 -9.04
N MET A 215 16.54 -9.38 -8.06
CA MET A 215 17.07 -9.70 -6.73
C MET A 215 16.76 -11.16 -6.36
N GLU A 216 17.33 -12.08 -7.12
CA GLU A 216 17.24 -13.50 -6.82
C GLU A 216 18.16 -13.82 -5.64
N PRO A 217 17.64 -14.39 -4.52
CA PRO A 217 18.47 -14.73 -3.37
C PRO A 217 19.38 -15.91 -3.71
N TRP A 218 20.47 -16.06 -2.95
CA TRP A 218 21.32 -17.22 -3.06
C TRP A 218 20.67 -18.42 -2.37
N LEU A 219 20.05 -19.25 -3.18
CA LEU A 219 19.31 -20.43 -2.74
C LEU A 219 20.26 -21.64 -2.67
N LEU A 220 20.26 -22.34 -1.56
CA LEU A 220 21.02 -23.58 -1.36
C LEU A 220 20.15 -24.82 -1.58
N ASP A 221 18.97 -24.84 -0.99
CA ASP A 221 18.08 -25.98 -1.00
C ASP A 221 16.64 -25.54 -0.82
N VAL A 222 15.70 -26.32 -1.35
CA VAL A 222 14.25 -26.16 -1.18
C VAL A 222 13.66 -27.50 -0.78
N SER A 223 13.00 -27.54 0.37
CA SER A 223 12.34 -28.73 0.90
C SER A 223 10.91 -28.38 1.32
N GLY A 224 9.92 -28.75 0.49
CA GLY A 224 8.52 -28.41 0.71
C GLY A 224 8.29 -26.89 0.78
N ASP A 225 7.74 -26.41 1.89
CA ASP A 225 7.44 -25.00 2.13
C ASP A 225 8.62 -24.20 2.71
N THR A 226 9.80 -24.81 2.82
CA THR A 226 11.00 -24.17 3.37
C THR A 226 12.12 -24.12 2.35
N ALA A 227 12.88 -23.04 2.36
CA ALA A 227 14.08 -22.86 1.56
C ALA A 227 15.23 -22.41 2.45
N ARG A 228 16.43 -22.91 2.16
CA ARG A 228 17.66 -22.49 2.84
C ARG A 228 18.41 -21.51 1.97
N LEU A 229 18.67 -20.31 2.51
CA LEU A 229 19.33 -19.20 1.82
C LEU A 229 20.71 -18.96 2.43
N LEU A 230 21.68 -18.56 1.59
CA LEU A 230 22.91 -17.98 2.11
C LEU A 230 22.65 -16.58 2.67
N ALA A 231 23.30 -16.29 3.77
CA ALA A 231 23.18 -15.04 4.50
C ALA A 231 24.52 -14.61 5.10
N PHE A 232 24.69 -13.32 5.31
CA PHE A 232 25.78 -12.79 6.11
C PHE A 232 25.30 -12.45 7.53
N ALA A 233 26.12 -12.83 8.52
CA ALA A 233 25.95 -12.48 9.91
C ALA A 233 27.16 -11.65 10.40
N PRO A 234 27.01 -10.84 11.46
CA PRO A 234 28.14 -10.19 12.12
C PRO A 234 29.17 -11.19 12.61
N ALA A 235 30.43 -10.80 12.68
CA ALA A 235 31.53 -11.67 13.16
C ALA A 235 31.34 -12.14 14.61
N ASP A 236 30.83 -11.26 15.46
CA ASP A 236 30.53 -11.49 16.88
C ASP A 236 29.25 -12.27 17.16
N GLY A 237 28.51 -12.60 16.11
CA GLY A 237 27.17 -13.21 16.18
C GLY A 237 26.06 -12.20 16.02
N GLY A 238 24.84 -12.68 15.89
CA GLY A 238 23.65 -11.85 15.68
C GLY A 238 22.84 -12.26 14.46
N ALA A 239 21.88 -11.41 14.08
CA ALA A 239 20.93 -11.72 13.03
C ALA A 239 21.58 -11.76 11.64
N ALA A 240 21.37 -12.87 10.94
CA ALA A 240 21.85 -13.06 9.59
C ALA A 240 20.86 -12.44 8.57
N VAL A 241 21.40 -11.86 7.50
CA VAL A 241 20.63 -11.23 6.43
C VAL A 241 20.97 -11.90 5.10
N PRO A 242 19.97 -12.48 4.39
CA PRO A 242 20.19 -13.05 3.07
C PRO A 242 20.51 -11.97 2.03
N PHE A 243 21.29 -12.37 1.03
CA PHE A 243 21.74 -11.49 -0.05
C PHE A 243 21.36 -12.04 -1.42
N ASP A 244 21.42 -11.19 -2.43
CA ASP A 244 21.11 -11.57 -3.81
C ASP A 244 22.28 -12.25 -4.52
N ARG A 245 21.99 -13.17 -5.44
CA ARG A 245 22.98 -13.94 -6.22
C ARG A 245 24.00 -13.06 -6.97
N LYS A 246 23.61 -11.84 -7.32
CA LYS A 246 24.46 -10.85 -8.00
C LYS A 246 25.21 -9.92 -7.03
N LEU A 247 25.09 -10.14 -5.72
CA LEU A 247 25.68 -9.32 -4.66
C LEU A 247 25.39 -7.81 -4.80
N LYS A 248 24.28 -7.42 -5.40
CA LYS A 248 23.88 -6.01 -5.58
C LYS A 248 23.43 -5.37 -4.28
N THR A 249 22.99 -6.19 -3.34
CA THR A 249 22.60 -5.77 -1.99
C THR A 249 23.80 -5.47 -1.08
N ILE A 250 25.01 -5.74 -1.55
CA ILE A 250 26.25 -5.42 -0.85
C ILE A 250 26.90 -4.20 -1.48
N GLY A 251 26.96 -3.11 -0.74
CA GLY A 251 27.64 -1.88 -1.12
C GLY A 251 29.12 -1.92 -0.74
N GLY A 252 29.96 -1.18 -1.49
CA GLY A 252 31.40 -1.11 -1.25
C GLY A 252 32.23 -2.09 -2.10
N LEU A 253 31.61 -3.07 -2.76
CA LEU A 253 32.29 -3.98 -3.68
C LEU A 253 32.51 -3.30 -5.04
N SER A 254 33.75 -3.36 -5.54
CA SER A 254 34.07 -3.07 -6.94
C SER A 254 33.52 -4.18 -7.85
N LYS A 255 33.49 -3.94 -9.15
CA LYS A 255 32.99 -4.95 -10.13
C LYS A 255 33.85 -6.23 -10.11
N SER A 256 35.15 -6.10 -10.01
CA SER A 256 36.09 -7.24 -9.95
C SER A 256 35.96 -8.05 -8.66
N GLU A 257 35.90 -7.38 -7.49
CA GLU A 257 35.70 -8.05 -6.21
C GLU A 257 34.37 -8.78 -6.15
N ARG A 258 33.31 -8.17 -6.70
CA ARG A 258 31.99 -8.83 -6.78
C ARG A 258 32.03 -10.09 -7.62
N GLN A 259 32.69 -10.06 -8.78
CA GLN A 259 32.84 -11.24 -9.65
C GLN A 259 33.68 -12.33 -8.98
N ALA A 260 34.77 -11.97 -8.31
CA ALA A 260 35.58 -12.92 -7.57
C ALA A 260 34.80 -13.60 -6.43
N LEU A 261 34.07 -12.83 -5.64
CA LEU A 261 33.21 -13.38 -4.58
C LEU A 261 32.10 -14.27 -5.12
N ILE A 262 31.45 -13.91 -6.24
CA ILE A 262 30.45 -14.77 -6.88
C ILE A 262 31.08 -16.11 -7.28
N ALA A 263 32.22 -16.10 -7.96
CA ALA A 263 32.91 -17.32 -8.38
C ALA A 263 33.33 -18.20 -7.18
N GLU A 264 33.76 -17.60 -6.08
CA GLU A 264 34.10 -18.32 -4.85
C GLU A 264 32.85 -18.95 -4.23
N LEU A 265 31.73 -18.20 -4.14
CA LEU A 265 30.46 -18.71 -3.62
C LEU A 265 29.89 -19.84 -4.51
N GLU A 266 29.96 -19.72 -5.84
CA GLU A 266 29.56 -20.79 -6.77
C GLU A 266 30.38 -22.06 -6.56
N ARG A 267 31.70 -21.92 -6.40
CA ARG A 267 32.58 -23.07 -6.10
C ARG A 267 32.23 -23.74 -4.78
N MET A 268 31.90 -22.96 -3.74
CA MET A 268 31.59 -23.48 -2.40
C MET A 268 30.20 -24.14 -2.34
N THR A 269 29.25 -23.68 -3.13
CA THR A 269 27.88 -24.19 -3.13
C THR A 269 27.60 -25.24 -4.18
N GLY A 270 28.55 -25.50 -5.10
CA GLY A 270 28.37 -26.48 -6.18
C GLY A 270 27.36 -26.07 -7.25
N ASN A 271 27.05 -24.80 -7.35
CA ASN A 271 26.06 -24.21 -8.28
C ASN A 271 26.76 -23.52 -9.45
#